data_dbdf6e5dcc485fb6765dcf9f29666dd6
#
_entry.id   dbdf6e5dcc485fb6765dcf9f29666dd6
#
_cell.length_a   1.000
_cell.length_b   1.000
_cell.length_c   1.000
_cell.angle_alpha   90.00
_cell.angle_beta   90.00
_cell.angle_gamma   90.00
#
_symmetry.space_group_name_H-M   'P 1'
#
loop_
_entity.id
_entity.type
_entity.pdbx_description
1 polymer ?
#
loop_
_entity_poly.entity_id
_entity_poly.type
_entity_poly.pdbx_seq_one_letter_code
_entity_poly.pdbx_strand_id
1 'polypeptide(L)'
;MTAVFINPQLYVQKNDKFTTGIVYMPIALAYLVAHFKSHNIETQLLDLFGSSPKICTEENGSLVFGKKMEELNLKDLNNAKCFFVYANQVANHLSVVEIIKYLKKKYPNIPISVLENSQAVTAYSLSKIRKEFLDIGCNYIVLGDLENPALQLYKNLEQKKSNSEVKGLISKDFSNDKIDFVENLDDLNIPAWEDFPLDNYWNLGYAHGPLSSKKYIPILSSRGCPYPCNFCVIPKTNERRWRSRSPENVVKEIKFWKQKLGVKEFHFEDLNSTVNDKRTKELCHLMIKEKLDIKWKIVAGTKVESIKDEETIELLSKSGCNYISISPESGSKEIMKSIAKPFNYEHALKSVKKMNKEKIFTQACFIIGYPGETNSDLNKTKRMVFDLTKRGIDEIAVFIITPIPGSNIYEEFDGFNSLANLTFTPTWRKDYKKLTKERFIIYSIFLCTKFLFHPLKVFKQVFNFFIKKFDTKMEMVPYKFLRITKFQNASKFKS
;
A
#
# COMPACT_ATOMS: atom_id res chain seq x y z
N MET A 1 -5.40 -18.57 -25.85
CA MET A 1 -4.11 -18.43 -25.14
C MET A 1 -4.34 -17.60 -23.88
N THR A 2 -3.71 -17.94 -22.77
CA THR A 2 -4.03 -17.39 -21.44
C THR A 2 -3.06 -16.29 -21.04
N ALA A 3 -3.53 -15.21 -20.43
CA ALA A 3 -2.70 -14.25 -19.72
C ALA A 3 -2.55 -14.70 -18.26
N VAL A 4 -1.31 -14.88 -17.80
CA VAL A 4 -1.02 -15.38 -16.43
C VAL A 4 -0.51 -14.23 -15.57
N PHE A 5 -1.23 -13.91 -14.49
CA PHE A 5 -0.90 -12.85 -13.54
C PHE A 5 -0.36 -13.46 -12.25
N ILE A 6 0.75 -12.89 -11.74
CA ILE A 6 1.45 -13.46 -10.59
C ILE A 6 1.65 -12.37 -9.54
N ASN A 7 1.05 -12.55 -8.35
CA ASN A 7 1.31 -11.75 -7.17
C ASN A 7 2.40 -12.44 -6.33
N PRO A 8 3.48 -11.74 -5.93
CA PRO A 8 4.61 -12.34 -5.23
C PRO A 8 4.28 -12.71 -3.79
N GLN A 9 5.21 -13.42 -3.15
CA GLN A 9 5.22 -13.71 -1.72
C GLN A 9 5.41 -12.43 -0.90
N LEU A 10 5.03 -12.48 0.39
CA LEU A 10 5.22 -11.38 1.33
C LEU A 10 6.48 -11.60 2.16
N TYR A 11 7.40 -10.63 2.11
CA TYR A 11 8.60 -10.59 2.92
C TYR A 11 8.38 -9.79 4.21
N VAL A 12 8.79 -10.37 5.34
CA VAL A 12 8.71 -9.76 6.67
C VAL A 12 10.09 -9.81 7.31
N GLN A 13 10.62 -8.70 7.74
CA GLN A 13 11.92 -8.66 8.40
C GLN A 13 11.88 -9.44 9.72
N LYS A 14 12.73 -10.45 9.87
CA LYS A 14 12.70 -11.42 10.99
C LYS A 14 12.74 -10.76 12.35
N ASN A 15 13.58 -9.72 12.51
CA ASN A 15 13.81 -9.03 13.77
C ASN A 15 12.87 -7.83 13.99
N ASP A 16 11.99 -7.51 13.03
CA ASP A 16 11.00 -6.44 13.16
C ASP A 16 9.66 -6.81 12.53
N LYS A 17 8.93 -7.69 13.20
CA LYS A 17 7.59 -8.12 12.79
C LYS A 17 6.50 -7.07 13.07
N PHE A 18 6.82 -5.99 13.79
CA PHE A 18 5.86 -4.93 14.09
C PHE A 18 5.67 -3.98 12.91
N THR A 19 6.77 -3.50 12.33
CA THR A 19 6.73 -2.45 11.30
C THR A 19 6.76 -3.01 9.89
N THR A 20 7.24 -4.26 9.68
CA THR A 20 7.30 -4.90 8.36
C THR A 20 6.16 -5.90 8.15
N GLY A 21 5.99 -6.39 6.94
CA GLY A 21 4.94 -7.35 6.58
C GLY A 21 3.53 -6.75 6.58
N ILE A 22 3.40 -5.56 6.01
CA ILE A 22 2.09 -4.94 5.78
C ILE A 22 1.41 -5.69 4.64
N VAL A 23 0.21 -6.20 4.90
CA VAL A 23 -0.58 -6.93 3.92
C VAL A 23 -1.42 -5.96 3.10
N TYR A 24 -1.10 -5.86 1.82
CA TYR A 24 -1.93 -5.20 0.82
C TYR A 24 -2.61 -6.28 -0.04
N MET A 25 -3.91 -6.24 -0.16
CA MET A 25 -4.58 -6.99 -1.23
C MET A 25 -4.23 -6.33 -2.58
N PRO A 26 -3.84 -7.11 -3.61
CA PRO A 26 -3.26 -6.56 -4.85
C PRO A 26 -4.31 -5.91 -5.75
N ILE A 27 -4.84 -4.76 -5.35
CA ILE A 27 -5.96 -4.07 -5.99
C ILE A 27 -5.68 -3.67 -7.44
N ALA A 28 -4.46 -3.19 -7.76
CA ALA A 28 -4.11 -2.85 -9.14
C ALA A 28 -4.13 -4.10 -10.04
N LEU A 29 -3.69 -5.25 -9.51
CA LEU A 29 -3.76 -6.52 -10.24
C LEU A 29 -5.21 -6.97 -10.43
N ALA A 30 -6.10 -6.73 -9.44
CA ALA A 30 -7.52 -7.05 -9.57
C ALA A 30 -8.23 -6.21 -10.65
N TYR A 31 -7.88 -4.92 -10.80
CA TYR A 31 -8.33 -4.09 -11.91
C TYR A 31 -7.80 -4.61 -13.25
N LEU A 32 -6.52 -4.97 -13.31
CA LEU A 32 -5.90 -5.46 -14.54
C LEU A 32 -6.54 -6.79 -15.01
N VAL A 33 -6.77 -7.73 -14.12
CA VAL A 33 -7.46 -9.00 -14.43
C VAL A 33 -8.87 -8.73 -14.95
N ALA A 34 -9.63 -7.83 -14.31
CA ALA A 34 -10.96 -7.45 -14.77
C ALA A 34 -10.93 -6.82 -16.17
N HIS A 35 -9.91 -6.00 -16.44
CA HIS A 35 -9.74 -5.36 -17.76
C HIS A 35 -9.48 -6.39 -18.86
N PHE A 36 -8.63 -7.39 -18.62
CA PHE A 36 -8.39 -8.47 -19.58
C PHE A 36 -9.63 -9.31 -19.82
N LYS A 37 -10.36 -9.67 -18.77
CA LYS A 37 -11.64 -10.39 -18.90
C LYS A 37 -12.68 -9.64 -19.72
N SER A 38 -12.78 -8.33 -19.56
CA SER A 38 -13.71 -7.50 -20.34
C SER A 38 -13.38 -7.47 -21.85
N HIS A 39 -12.15 -7.85 -22.21
CA HIS A 39 -11.72 -8.02 -23.61
C HIS A 39 -11.75 -9.49 -24.07
N ASN A 40 -12.47 -10.36 -23.35
CA ASN A 40 -12.61 -11.79 -23.66
C ASN A 40 -11.27 -12.54 -23.71
N ILE A 41 -10.28 -12.09 -22.93
CA ILE A 41 -9.00 -12.78 -22.77
C ILE A 41 -9.09 -13.72 -21.57
N GLU A 42 -8.76 -15.00 -21.79
CA GLU A 42 -8.65 -15.97 -20.70
C GLU A 42 -7.53 -15.55 -19.75
N THR A 43 -7.82 -15.55 -18.45
CA THR A 43 -6.88 -15.13 -17.42
C THR A 43 -6.65 -16.22 -16.38
N GLN A 44 -5.41 -16.36 -15.91
CA GLN A 44 -5.08 -17.20 -14.75
C GLN A 44 -4.34 -16.35 -13.73
N LEU A 45 -4.79 -16.40 -12.47
CA LEU A 45 -4.16 -15.69 -11.36
C LEU A 45 -3.40 -16.68 -10.46
N LEU A 46 -2.15 -16.37 -10.18
CA LEU A 46 -1.29 -17.06 -9.23
C LEU A 46 -0.94 -16.08 -8.09
N ASP A 47 -1.73 -16.09 -7.04
CA ASP A 47 -1.46 -15.28 -5.85
C ASP A 47 -0.62 -16.09 -4.86
N LEU A 48 0.71 -15.96 -4.93
CA LEU A 48 1.64 -16.76 -4.11
C LEU A 48 1.47 -16.51 -2.62
N PHE A 49 1.25 -15.25 -2.24
CA PHE A 49 0.95 -14.92 -0.85
C PHE A 49 -0.46 -15.32 -0.46
N GLY A 50 -1.47 -14.83 -1.20
CA GLY A 50 -2.87 -14.98 -0.83
C GLY A 50 -3.36 -16.42 -0.85
N SER A 51 -2.81 -17.28 -1.70
CA SER A 51 -3.19 -18.71 -1.74
C SER A 51 -2.81 -19.48 -0.46
N SER A 52 -1.74 -19.04 0.23
CA SER A 52 -1.25 -19.74 1.43
C SER A 52 -0.55 -18.80 2.42
N PRO A 53 -1.22 -17.75 2.94
CA PRO A 53 -0.58 -16.67 3.68
C PRO A 53 -0.12 -17.07 5.10
N LYS A 54 -0.31 -18.31 5.50
CA LYS A 54 0.13 -18.87 6.79
C LYS A 54 1.37 -19.75 6.67
N ILE A 55 1.75 -20.13 5.45
CA ILE A 55 3.02 -20.85 5.20
C ILE A 55 4.13 -19.83 5.33
N CYS A 56 5.15 -20.16 6.11
CA CYS A 56 6.29 -19.30 6.41
C CYS A 56 7.59 -20.09 6.23
N THR A 57 8.50 -19.56 5.41
CA THR A 57 9.89 -20.03 5.32
C THR A 57 10.82 -18.94 5.82
N GLU A 58 12.07 -19.27 6.15
CA GLU A 58 13.06 -18.29 6.56
C GLU A 58 14.16 -18.25 5.49
N GLU A 59 14.35 -17.08 4.86
CA GLU A 59 15.29 -16.87 3.78
C GLU A 59 16.03 -15.54 3.96
N ASN A 60 17.36 -15.54 3.89
CA ASN A 60 18.19 -14.32 3.89
C ASN A 60 17.85 -13.32 5.01
N GLY A 61 17.57 -13.80 6.22
CA GLY A 61 17.20 -12.95 7.36
C GLY A 61 15.78 -12.39 7.34
N SER A 62 14.95 -12.83 6.40
CA SER A 62 13.54 -12.50 6.29
C SER A 62 12.66 -13.73 6.52
N LEU A 63 11.44 -13.48 6.98
CA LEU A 63 10.37 -14.46 6.96
C LEU A 63 9.58 -14.26 5.66
N VAL A 64 9.44 -15.33 4.88
CA VAL A 64 8.77 -15.31 3.57
C VAL A 64 7.45 -16.05 3.71
N PHE A 65 6.35 -15.35 3.45
CA PHE A 65 5.00 -15.89 3.56
C PHE A 65 4.38 -16.15 2.19
N GLY A 66 3.76 -17.32 2.05
CA GLY A 66 3.17 -17.80 0.81
C GLY A 66 3.90 -19.02 0.27
N LYS A 67 3.44 -19.53 -0.87
CA LYS A 67 4.07 -20.64 -1.59
C LYS A 67 5.05 -20.14 -2.63
N LYS A 68 6.10 -20.94 -2.90
CA LYS A 68 6.94 -20.75 -4.08
C LYS A 68 6.22 -21.23 -5.34
N MET A 69 6.72 -20.82 -6.51
CA MET A 69 6.15 -21.24 -7.80
C MET A 69 6.16 -22.77 -7.96
N GLU A 70 7.23 -23.43 -7.48
CA GLU A 70 7.40 -24.89 -7.56
C GLU A 70 6.38 -25.65 -6.70
N GLU A 71 5.89 -25.03 -5.63
CA GLU A 71 4.97 -25.65 -4.66
C GLU A 71 3.49 -25.52 -5.07
N LEU A 72 3.22 -24.74 -6.13
CA LEU A 72 1.88 -24.64 -6.67
C LEU A 72 1.56 -25.86 -7.52
N ASN A 73 0.38 -26.45 -7.32
CA ASN A 73 -0.16 -27.45 -8.24
C ASN A 73 -0.65 -26.72 -9.50
N LEU A 74 0.31 -26.31 -10.35
CA LEU A 74 0.04 -25.54 -11.54
C LEU A 74 -0.55 -26.45 -12.61
N LYS A 75 -1.72 -26.09 -13.14
CA LYS A 75 -2.11 -26.54 -14.47
C LYS A 75 -0.98 -26.12 -15.44
N ASP A 76 -0.78 -26.90 -16.48
CA ASP A 76 0.24 -26.61 -17.48
C ASP A 76 0.15 -25.13 -17.97
N LEU A 77 1.22 -24.36 -17.72
CA LEU A 77 1.33 -22.97 -18.14
C LEU A 77 1.93 -22.82 -19.56
N ASN A 78 2.17 -23.93 -20.26
CA ASN A 78 2.72 -23.88 -21.64
C ASN A 78 1.79 -23.14 -22.62
N ASN A 79 0.49 -23.06 -22.33
CA ASN A 79 -0.48 -22.29 -23.12
C ASN A 79 -0.51 -20.79 -22.78
N ALA A 80 0.32 -20.33 -21.84
CA ALA A 80 0.42 -18.91 -21.53
C ALA A 80 1.01 -18.13 -22.70
N LYS A 81 0.40 -16.97 -23.00
CA LYS A 81 0.90 -16.03 -24.01
C LYS A 81 1.95 -15.10 -23.43
N CYS A 82 1.75 -14.70 -22.18
CA CYS A 82 2.66 -13.85 -21.43
C CYS A 82 2.45 -14.07 -19.93
N PHE A 83 3.55 -14.01 -19.15
CA PHE A 83 3.53 -13.92 -17.72
C PHE A 83 3.62 -12.47 -17.28
N PHE A 84 2.71 -12.04 -16.41
CA PHE A 84 2.66 -10.70 -15.83
C PHE A 84 2.99 -10.79 -14.33
N VAL A 85 4.20 -10.43 -13.94
CA VAL A 85 4.70 -10.51 -12.56
C VAL A 85 4.57 -9.15 -11.88
N TYR A 86 3.81 -9.08 -10.79
CA TYR A 86 3.48 -7.82 -10.13
C TYR A 86 4.55 -7.41 -9.10
N ALA A 87 5.27 -6.34 -9.36
CA ALA A 87 6.24 -5.74 -8.45
C ALA A 87 5.51 -4.81 -7.44
N ASN A 88 4.80 -5.42 -6.48
CA ASN A 88 3.84 -4.74 -5.61
C ASN A 88 4.48 -3.82 -4.56
N GLN A 89 5.61 -4.23 -3.96
CA GLN A 89 6.34 -3.51 -2.92
C GLN A 89 7.85 -3.76 -3.05
N VAL A 90 8.67 -2.76 -2.70
CA VAL A 90 10.14 -2.90 -2.74
C VAL A 90 10.63 -4.02 -1.81
N ALA A 91 10.02 -4.21 -0.66
CA ALA A 91 10.38 -5.28 0.28
C ALA A 91 10.21 -6.70 -0.30
N ASN A 92 9.33 -6.88 -1.30
CA ASN A 92 9.08 -8.16 -1.96
C ASN A 92 9.93 -8.36 -3.23
N HIS A 93 10.90 -7.48 -3.49
CA HIS A 93 11.71 -7.49 -4.70
C HIS A 93 12.37 -8.84 -4.97
N LEU A 94 12.93 -9.50 -3.95
CA LEU A 94 13.55 -10.83 -4.11
C LEU A 94 12.56 -11.87 -4.61
N SER A 95 11.33 -11.87 -4.13
CA SER A 95 10.31 -12.79 -4.65
C SER A 95 10.04 -12.57 -6.14
N VAL A 96 9.98 -11.30 -6.59
CA VAL A 96 9.80 -10.96 -8.02
C VAL A 96 10.97 -11.51 -8.84
N VAL A 97 12.21 -11.31 -8.38
CA VAL A 97 13.43 -11.84 -9.02
C VAL A 97 13.41 -13.37 -9.14
N GLU A 98 13.04 -14.07 -8.06
CA GLU A 98 12.97 -15.54 -8.04
C GLU A 98 11.87 -16.06 -8.97
N ILE A 99 10.71 -15.43 -9.00
CA ILE A 99 9.64 -15.77 -9.96
C ILE A 99 10.14 -15.67 -11.40
N ILE A 100 10.81 -14.58 -11.76
CA ILE A 100 11.34 -14.37 -13.13
C ILE A 100 12.35 -15.48 -13.48
N LYS A 101 13.30 -15.75 -12.59
CA LYS A 101 14.31 -16.80 -12.81
C LYS A 101 13.67 -18.18 -12.99
N TYR A 102 12.68 -18.52 -12.16
CA TYR A 102 11.93 -19.77 -12.27
C TYR A 102 11.20 -19.89 -13.62
N LEU A 103 10.44 -18.82 -13.98
CA LEU A 103 9.70 -18.81 -15.24
C LEU A 103 10.62 -18.89 -16.44
N LYS A 104 11.73 -18.16 -16.44
CA LYS A 104 12.71 -18.19 -17.53
C LYS A 104 13.35 -19.57 -17.72
N LYS A 105 13.63 -20.25 -16.60
CA LYS A 105 14.16 -21.62 -16.63
C LYS A 105 13.13 -22.63 -17.14
N LYS A 106 11.89 -22.54 -16.69
CA LYS A 106 10.86 -23.56 -16.97
C LYS A 106 10.09 -23.30 -18.27
N TYR A 107 9.91 -22.04 -18.64
CA TYR A 107 9.15 -21.60 -19.83
C TYR A 107 9.95 -20.59 -20.67
N PRO A 108 11.11 -21.00 -21.24
CA PRO A 108 12.09 -20.08 -21.84
C PRO A 108 11.54 -19.27 -23.02
N ASN A 109 10.54 -19.80 -23.72
CA ASN A 109 9.95 -19.22 -24.92
C ASN A 109 8.72 -18.31 -24.64
N ILE A 110 8.20 -18.30 -23.40
CA ILE A 110 7.06 -17.46 -23.05
C ILE A 110 7.56 -16.13 -22.50
N PRO A 111 7.14 -14.98 -23.06
CA PRO A 111 7.53 -13.66 -22.60
C PRO A 111 7.13 -13.42 -21.12
N ILE A 112 8.04 -12.78 -20.39
CA ILE A 112 7.84 -12.36 -19.00
C ILE A 112 7.80 -10.85 -18.96
N SER A 113 6.75 -10.29 -18.36
CA SER A 113 6.57 -8.86 -18.15
C SER A 113 6.47 -8.55 -16.66
N VAL A 114 7.22 -7.57 -16.17
CA VAL A 114 7.13 -7.07 -14.80
C VAL A 114 6.24 -5.84 -14.78
N LEU A 115 5.26 -5.82 -13.86
CA LEU A 115 4.25 -4.78 -13.72
C LEU A 115 4.61 -3.84 -12.56
N GLU A 116 4.69 -2.53 -12.82
CA GLU A 116 4.91 -1.51 -11.80
C GLU A 116 3.66 -1.30 -10.93
N ASN A 117 3.85 -1.14 -9.63
CA ASN A 117 2.77 -0.64 -8.76
C ASN A 117 2.88 0.87 -8.62
N SER A 118 2.01 1.62 -9.26
CA SER A 118 1.97 3.08 -9.17
C SER A 118 1.04 3.62 -8.06
N GLN A 119 0.38 2.74 -7.28
CA GLN A 119 -0.68 3.11 -6.33
C GLN A 119 -0.32 2.79 -4.86
N ALA A 120 0.95 2.57 -4.53
CA ALA A 120 1.39 2.37 -3.16
C ALA A 120 2.68 3.14 -2.86
N VAL A 121 2.75 3.75 -1.68
CA VAL A 121 3.95 4.48 -1.22
C VAL A 121 5.13 3.56 -0.92
N THR A 122 4.90 2.26 -0.77
CA THR A 122 5.92 1.22 -0.59
C THR A 122 6.37 0.59 -1.90
N ALA A 123 5.78 1.00 -3.02
CA ALA A 123 6.21 0.60 -4.36
C ALA A 123 7.52 1.29 -4.76
N TYR A 124 8.04 0.97 -5.92
CA TYR A 124 9.30 1.49 -6.43
C TYR A 124 9.23 1.67 -7.95
N SER A 125 10.02 2.62 -8.49
CA SER A 125 10.02 2.89 -9.92
C SER A 125 10.86 1.85 -10.67
N LEU A 126 10.20 1.07 -11.51
CA LEU A 126 10.83 0.01 -12.29
C LEU A 126 11.73 0.58 -13.40
N SER A 127 11.43 1.77 -13.91
CA SER A 127 12.29 2.43 -14.90
C SER A 127 13.69 2.73 -14.36
N LYS A 128 13.83 2.97 -13.05
CA LYS A 128 15.11 3.25 -12.37
C LYS A 128 15.98 2.01 -12.17
N ILE A 129 15.35 0.86 -12.03
CA ILE A 129 16.04 -0.43 -11.75
C ILE A 129 15.86 -1.44 -12.88
N ARG A 130 15.46 -0.99 -14.07
CA ARG A 130 15.12 -1.84 -15.23
C ARG A 130 16.17 -2.90 -15.56
N LYS A 131 17.44 -2.57 -15.40
CA LYS A 131 18.55 -3.51 -15.69
C LYS A 131 18.47 -4.78 -14.85
N GLU A 132 18.14 -4.67 -13.54
CA GLU A 132 18.02 -5.82 -12.66
C GLU A 132 17.04 -6.88 -13.20
N PHE A 133 15.92 -6.46 -13.77
CA PHE A 133 14.94 -7.37 -14.32
C PHE A 133 15.27 -7.86 -15.73
N LEU A 134 15.72 -6.94 -16.59
CA LEU A 134 16.05 -7.28 -17.97
C LEU A 134 17.25 -8.25 -18.06
N ASP A 135 18.26 -8.09 -17.19
CA ASP A 135 19.45 -8.95 -17.19
C ASP A 135 19.17 -10.39 -16.71
N ILE A 136 18.16 -10.58 -15.87
CA ILE A 136 17.75 -11.92 -15.41
C ILE A 136 16.73 -12.60 -16.33
N GLY A 137 16.38 -11.99 -17.47
CA GLY A 137 15.55 -12.61 -18.50
C GLY A 137 14.11 -12.13 -18.58
N CYS A 138 13.73 -11.05 -17.88
CA CYS A 138 12.49 -10.32 -18.13
C CYS A 138 12.52 -9.73 -19.55
N ASN A 139 11.42 -9.85 -20.29
CA ASN A 139 11.32 -9.33 -21.65
C ASN A 139 10.79 -7.89 -21.67
N TYR A 140 9.82 -7.59 -20.78
CA TYR A 140 9.15 -6.30 -20.77
C TYR A 140 8.92 -5.78 -19.35
N ILE A 141 8.90 -4.47 -19.18
CA ILE A 141 8.50 -3.78 -17.96
C ILE A 141 7.35 -2.85 -18.33
N VAL A 142 6.24 -2.93 -17.57
CA VAL A 142 5.07 -2.08 -17.75
C VAL A 142 5.02 -1.06 -16.64
N LEU A 143 4.93 0.22 -16.98
CA LEU A 143 4.94 1.36 -16.08
C LEU A 143 3.56 1.99 -15.91
N GLY A 144 3.34 2.64 -14.77
CA GLY A 144 2.19 3.50 -14.51
C GLY A 144 0.86 2.77 -14.34
N ASP A 145 -0.18 3.20 -15.07
CA ASP A 145 -1.46 2.49 -15.12
C ASP A 145 -1.32 1.26 -16.02
N LEU A 146 -1.67 0.10 -15.49
CA LEU A 146 -1.30 -1.19 -16.11
C LEU A 146 -2.24 -1.62 -17.24
N GLU A 147 -3.47 -1.13 -17.24
CA GLU A 147 -4.57 -1.67 -18.03
C GLU A 147 -4.28 -1.63 -19.54
N ASN A 148 -4.04 -0.43 -20.07
CA ASN A 148 -3.82 -0.25 -21.52
C ASN A 148 -2.48 -0.84 -21.99
N PRO A 149 -1.32 -0.52 -21.37
CA PRO A 149 -0.04 -1.02 -21.89
C PRO A 149 0.10 -2.53 -21.79
N ALA A 150 -0.40 -3.17 -20.72
CA ALA A 150 -0.35 -4.63 -20.60
C ALA A 150 -1.27 -5.32 -21.60
N LEU A 151 -2.47 -4.78 -21.83
CA LEU A 151 -3.39 -5.30 -22.82
C LEU A 151 -2.84 -5.14 -24.26
N GLN A 152 -2.27 -3.97 -24.58
CA GLN A 152 -1.68 -3.73 -25.89
C GLN A 152 -0.47 -4.65 -26.13
N LEU A 153 0.40 -4.83 -25.12
CA LEU A 153 1.50 -5.80 -25.16
C LEU A 153 0.96 -7.20 -25.48
N TYR A 154 -0.04 -7.67 -24.74
CA TYR A 154 -0.63 -8.98 -24.95
C TYR A 154 -1.16 -9.17 -26.39
N LYS A 155 -1.95 -8.20 -26.88
CA LYS A 155 -2.50 -8.23 -28.24
C LYS A 155 -1.41 -8.20 -29.32
N ASN A 156 -0.37 -7.39 -29.14
CA ASN A 156 0.75 -7.35 -30.07
C ASN A 156 1.53 -8.66 -30.10
N LEU A 157 1.73 -9.31 -28.96
CA LEU A 157 2.33 -10.66 -28.89
C LEU A 157 1.48 -11.71 -29.59
N GLU A 158 0.15 -11.63 -29.53
CA GLU A 158 -0.72 -12.53 -30.29
C GLU A 158 -0.59 -12.31 -31.80
N GLN A 159 -0.55 -11.04 -32.22
CA GLN A 159 -0.53 -10.63 -33.62
C GLN A 159 0.91 -10.58 -34.21
N LYS A 160 1.94 -10.88 -33.42
CA LYS A 160 3.37 -10.77 -33.80
C LYS A 160 3.74 -9.34 -34.28
N LYS A 161 3.13 -8.31 -33.67
CA LYS A 161 3.41 -6.89 -33.95
C LYS A 161 4.52 -6.35 -33.06
N SER A 162 5.14 -5.23 -33.48
CA SER A 162 6.10 -4.49 -32.67
C SER A 162 5.44 -3.90 -31.42
N ASN A 163 6.23 -3.82 -30.34
CA ASN A 163 5.82 -3.21 -29.07
C ASN A 163 6.50 -1.85 -28.79
N SER A 164 7.34 -1.36 -29.69
CA SER A 164 8.15 -0.13 -29.50
C SER A 164 7.30 1.13 -29.29
N GLU A 165 6.10 1.16 -29.88
CA GLU A 165 5.18 2.30 -29.79
C GLU A 165 4.26 2.25 -28.55
N VAL A 166 4.27 1.17 -27.80
CA VAL A 166 3.42 1.03 -26.62
C VAL A 166 3.95 1.93 -25.51
N LYS A 167 3.17 2.92 -25.13
CA LYS A 167 3.51 3.84 -24.02
C LYS A 167 3.61 3.09 -22.70
N GLY A 168 4.57 3.49 -21.86
CA GLY A 168 4.80 2.85 -20.57
C GLY A 168 5.42 1.45 -20.68
N LEU A 169 6.02 1.08 -21.85
CA LEU A 169 6.64 -0.22 -22.05
C LEU A 169 8.15 -0.08 -22.29
N ILE A 170 8.91 -0.88 -21.55
CA ILE A 170 10.38 -0.97 -21.66
C ILE A 170 10.77 -2.41 -22.00
N SER A 171 11.77 -2.57 -22.86
CA SER A 171 12.46 -3.84 -23.15
C SER A 171 13.99 -3.64 -23.21
N LYS A 172 14.74 -4.67 -23.61
CA LYS A 172 16.18 -4.51 -23.91
C LYS A 172 16.43 -3.63 -25.13
N ASP A 173 15.53 -3.69 -26.13
CA ASP A 173 15.71 -3.10 -27.44
C ASP A 173 15.12 -1.69 -27.56
N PHE A 174 14.16 -1.34 -26.70
CA PHE A 174 13.50 -0.03 -26.71
C PHE A 174 13.05 0.39 -25.31
N SER A 175 12.82 1.68 -25.13
CA SER A 175 12.28 2.28 -23.92
C SER A 175 11.30 3.38 -24.29
N ASN A 176 10.02 3.17 -23.99
CA ASN A 176 8.97 4.17 -24.12
C ASN A 176 8.44 4.51 -22.71
N ASP A 177 9.19 5.36 -22.00
CA ASP A 177 8.95 5.70 -20.60
C ASP A 177 7.71 6.62 -20.40
N LYS A 178 7.07 7.07 -21.49
CA LYS A 178 5.87 7.91 -21.41
C LYS A 178 4.71 7.09 -20.87
N ILE A 179 4.22 7.45 -19.68
CA ILE A 179 3.12 6.72 -19.04
C ILE A 179 1.81 6.92 -19.82
N ASP A 180 1.08 5.84 -20.02
CA ASP A 180 -0.28 5.87 -20.55
C ASP A 180 -1.26 5.86 -19.37
N PHE A 181 -1.84 7.03 -19.09
CA PHE A 181 -2.80 7.16 -17.99
C PHE A 181 -4.21 6.84 -18.45
N VAL A 182 -4.94 6.10 -17.64
CA VAL A 182 -6.40 6.01 -17.76
C VAL A 182 -6.99 7.36 -17.36
N GLU A 183 -7.42 8.16 -18.32
CA GLU A 183 -7.87 9.55 -18.06
C GLU A 183 -9.19 9.59 -17.31
N ASN A 184 -10.18 8.81 -17.73
CA ASN A 184 -11.44 8.67 -17.02
C ASN A 184 -11.47 7.35 -16.23
N LEU A 185 -11.33 7.44 -14.91
CA LEU A 185 -11.32 6.25 -14.04
C LEU A 185 -12.68 5.55 -13.95
N ASP A 186 -13.77 6.18 -14.41
CA ASP A 186 -15.09 5.56 -14.44
C ASP A 186 -15.22 4.50 -15.56
N ASP A 187 -14.30 4.51 -16.52
CA ASP A 187 -14.22 3.50 -17.58
C ASP A 187 -13.59 2.18 -17.10
N LEU A 188 -12.99 2.19 -15.89
CA LEU A 188 -12.43 0.99 -15.32
C LEU A 188 -13.51 -0.01 -14.92
N ASN A 189 -13.25 -1.29 -15.19
CA ASN A 189 -14.11 -2.36 -14.72
C ASN A 189 -14.08 -2.48 -13.19
N ILE A 190 -15.14 -3.02 -12.59
CA ILE A 190 -15.11 -3.43 -11.18
C ILE A 190 -13.98 -4.46 -11.01
N PRO A 191 -13.09 -4.33 -10.00
CA PRO A 191 -11.95 -5.24 -9.81
C PRO A 191 -12.40 -6.70 -9.71
N ALA A 192 -11.64 -7.63 -10.25
CA ALA A 192 -11.97 -9.07 -10.29
C ALA A 192 -11.68 -9.78 -8.95
N TRP A 193 -12.20 -9.28 -7.84
CA TRP A 193 -11.93 -9.86 -6.51
C TRP A 193 -12.37 -11.31 -6.36
N GLU A 194 -13.29 -11.79 -7.19
CA GLU A 194 -13.75 -13.18 -7.20
C GLU A 194 -12.67 -14.18 -7.57
N ASP A 195 -11.65 -13.74 -8.33
CA ASP A 195 -10.53 -14.59 -8.73
C ASP A 195 -9.47 -14.71 -7.63
N PHE A 196 -9.57 -13.87 -6.59
CA PHE A 196 -8.60 -13.83 -5.51
C PHE A 196 -9.03 -14.70 -4.32
N PRO A 197 -8.09 -15.24 -3.54
CA PRO A 197 -8.38 -16.08 -2.38
C PRO A 197 -8.80 -15.23 -1.17
N LEU A 198 -9.93 -14.51 -1.27
CA LEU A 198 -10.41 -13.54 -0.29
C LEU A 198 -10.53 -14.11 1.12
N ASP A 199 -11.05 -15.35 1.26
CA ASP A 199 -11.18 -16.00 2.56
C ASP A 199 -9.83 -16.17 3.27
N ASN A 200 -8.76 -16.42 2.52
CA ASN A 200 -7.42 -16.51 3.09
C ASN A 200 -6.93 -15.17 3.63
N TYR A 201 -7.16 -14.07 2.91
CA TYR A 201 -6.87 -12.72 3.38
C TYR A 201 -7.69 -12.36 4.61
N TRP A 202 -9.00 -12.60 4.60
CA TRP A 202 -9.87 -12.33 5.74
C TRP A 202 -9.54 -13.15 6.99
N ASN A 203 -9.11 -14.40 6.80
CA ASN A 203 -8.72 -15.30 7.89
C ASN A 203 -7.34 -15.00 8.51
N LEU A 204 -6.57 -14.04 7.95
CA LEU A 204 -5.38 -13.50 8.61
C LEU A 204 -5.76 -12.73 9.88
N GLY A 205 -6.86 -11.96 9.82
CA GLY A 205 -7.31 -11.09 10.91
C GLY A 205 -6.47 -9.82 11.09
N TYR A 206 -5.67 -9.46 10.09
CA TYR A 206 -4.93 -8.19 10.00
C TYR A 206 -4.74 -7.81 8.52
N ALA A 207 -4.61 -6.51 8.26
CA ALA A 207 -4.50 -5.92 6.93
C ALA A 207 -3.66 -4.64 6.97
N HIS A 208 -3.64 -3.87 5.88
CA HIS A 208 -3.04 -2.53 5.88
C HIS A 208 -3.78 -1.59 6.85
N GLY A 209 -5.10 -1.51 6.77
CA GLY A 209 -5.93 -0.78 7.73
C GLY A 209 -6.36 -1.64 8.93
N PRO A 210 -6.79 -1.02 10.05
CA PRO A 210 -7.36 -1.77 11.17
C PRO A 210 -8.68 -2.44 10.77
N LEU A 211 -8.96 -3.63 11.31
CA LEU A 211 -10.14 -4.44 10.97
C LEU A 211 -11.19 -4.36 12.07
N SER A 212 -12.33 -3.76 11.80
CA SER A 212 -13.52 -3.82 12.65
C SER A 212 -14.51 -4.89 12.18
N SER A 213 -14.29 -5.48 11.01
CA SER A 213 -15.07 -6.59 10.44
C SER A 213 -14.12 -7.67 9.90
N LYS A 214 -14.60 -8.92 9.88
CA LYS A 214 -13.84 -10.04 9.29
C LYS A 214 -13.67 -9.87 7.79
N LYS A 215 -14.76 -9.47 7.09
CA LYS A 215 -14.76 -9.27 5.65
C LYS A 215 -14.56 -7.80 5.32
N TYR A 216 -13.59 -7.50 4.46
CA TYR A 216 -13.33 -6.17 3.95
C TYR A 216 -12.89 -6.25 2.48
N ILE A 217 -13.03 -5.14 1.76
CA ILE A 217 -12.54 -4.98 0.39
C ILE A 217 -11.78 -3.65 0.29
N PRO A 218 -10.58 -3.62 -0.31
CA PRO A 218 -9.93 -2.38 -0.67
C PRO A 218 -10.60 -1.75 -1.90
N ILE A 219 -10.65 -0.42 -1.92
CA ILE A 219 -11.18 0.40 -3.02
C ILE A 219 -10.15 1.45 -3.40
N LEU A 220 -10.05 1.75 -4.69
CA LEU A 220 -9.42 2.96 -5.22
C LEU A 220 -10.52 3.90 -5.72
N SER A 221 -10.74 5.00 -5.02
CA SER A 221 -11.65 6.06 -5.46
C SER A 221 -10.94 7.11 -6.30
N SER A 222 -9.61 7.10 -6.28
CA SER A 222 -8.73 7.96 -7.07
C SER A 222 -7.39 7.28 -7.32
N ARG A 223 -6.64 7.76 -8.31
CA ARG A 223 -5.26 7.33 -8.60
C ARG A 223 -4.32 8.52 -8.65
N GLY A 224 -3.08 8.29 -8.19
CA GLY A 224 -2.02 9.27 -8.16
C GLY A 224 -2.11 10.26 -7.00
N CYS A 225 -1.18 11.22 -6.98
CA CYS A 225 -1.05 12.23 -5.94
C CYS A 225 -0.43 13.50 -6.55
N PRO A 226 -0.98 14.72 -6.31
CA PRO A 226 -0.48 15.93 -6.96
C PRO A 226 0.73 16.55 -6.25
N TYR A 227 1.10 16.04 -5.08
CA TYR A 227 2.15 16.63 -4.24
C TYR A 227 3.55 16.19 -4.66
N PRO A 228 4.56 17.10 -4.61
CA PRO A 228 5.92 16.86 -5.10
C PRO A 228 6.87 16.32 -4.04
N CYS A 229 6.37 15.53 -3.05
CA CYS A 229 7.20 15.06 -1.93
C CYS A 229 8.44 14.32 -2.44
N ASN A 230 9.64 14.83 -2.12
CA ASN A 230 10.90 14.34 -2.69
C ASN A 230 11.34 12.95 -2.19
N PHE A 231 10.85 12.53 -1.01
CA PHE A 231 11.11 11.20 -0.45
C PHE A 231 10.19 10.09 -1.03
N CYS A 232 9.16 10.49 -1.77
CA CYS A 232 8.12 9.59 -2.27
C CYS A 232 8.37 9.23 -3.74
N VAL A 233 8.10 7.98 -4.12
CA VAL A 233 8.20 7.50 -5.50
C VAL A 233 7.04 8.00 -6.39
N ILE A 234 5.93 8.37 -5.79
CA ILE A 234 4.68 8.69 -6.51
C ILE A 234 4.82 9.84 -7.53
N PRO A 235 5.57 10.93 -7.24
CA PRO A 235 5.82 11.96 -8.25
C PRO A 235 6.46 11.41 -9.53
N LYS A 236 7.26 10.34 -9.44
CA LYS A 236 7.89 9.69 -10.59
C LYS A 236 6.94 8.75 -11.32
N THR A 237 6.17 7.94 -10.59
CA THR A 237 5.31 6.90 -11.19
C THR A 237 3.93 7.41 -11.63
N ASN A 238 3.50 8.60 -11.20
CA ASN A 238 2.22 9.20 -11.54
C ASN A 238 2.34 10.61 -12.13
N GLU A 239 3.54 11.13 -12.39
CA GLU A 239 3.79 12.46 -12.95
C GLU A 239 3.02 13.58 -12.22
N ARG A 240 2.79 13.42 -10.91
CA ARG A 240 2.00 14.30 -10.06
C ARG A 240 0.56 14.51 -10.53
N ARG A 241 0.02 13.57 -11.30
CA ARG A 241 -1.38 13.59 -11.75
C ARG A 241 -2.26 12.92 -10.70
N TRP A 242 -3.34 13.59 -10.35
CA TRP A 242 -4.40 13.01 -9.53
C TRP A 242 -5.67 12.94 -10.36
N ARG A 243 -6.27 11.76 -10.44
CA ARG A 243 -7.50 11.49 -11.19
C ARG A 243 -8.46 10.75 -10.27
N SER A 244 -9.74 11.04 -10.36
CA SER A 244 -10.74 10.42 -9.49
C SER A 244 -11.88 9.82 -10.27
N ARG A 245 -12.47 8.80 -9.70
CA ARG A 245 -13.77 8.25 -10.11
C ARG A 245 -14.88 9.21 -9.65
N SER A 246 -16.01 9.20 -10.35
CA SER A 246 -17.21 9.89 -9.87
C SER A 246 -17.73 9.26 -8.57
N PRO A 247 -18.44 10.03 -7.72
CA PRO A 247 -19.11 9.50 -6.53
C PRO A 247 -20.04 8.34 -6.86
N GLU A 248 -20.76 8.42 -7.96
CA GLU A 248 -21.71 7.42 -8.46
C GLU A 248 -21.02 6.10 -8.78
N ASN A 249 -19.86 6.17 -9.45
CA ASN A 249 -19.08 5.00 -9.82
C ASN A 249 -18.51 4.29 -8.59
N VAL A 250 -18.00 5.04 -7.60
CA VAL A 250 -17.53 4.48 -6.33
C VAL A 250 -18.67 3.81 -5.55
N VAL A 251 -19.82 4.48 -5.43
CA VAL A 251 -20.99 3.93 -4.72
C VAL A 251 -21.53 2.68 -5.43
N LYS A 252 -21.52 2.64 -6.77
CA LYS A 252 -21.89 1.45 -7.55
C LYS A 252 -21.01 0.24 -7.19
N GLU A 253 -19.71 0.41 -7.10
CA GLU A 253 -18.79 -0.67 -6.70
C GLU A 253 -19.03 -1.12 -5.25
N ILE A 254 -19.22 -0.20 -4.32
CA ILE A 254 -19.54 -0.51 -2.91
C ILE A 254 -20.81 -1.35 -2.81
N LYS A 255 -21.88 -0.93 -3.52
CA LYS A 255 -23.15 -1.67 -3.57
C LYS A 255 -22.97 -3.08 -4.14
N PHE A 256 -22.21 -3.20 -5.23
CA PHE A 256 -21.92 -4.47 -5.87
C PHE A 256 -21.26 -5.46 -4.91
N TRP A 257 -20.18 -5.04 -4.22
CA TRP A 257 -19.48 -5.93 -3.29
C TRP A 257 -20.26 -6.20 -2.01
N LYS A 258 -21.01 -5.21 -1.53
CA LYS A 258 -21.92 -5.42 -0.40
C LYS A 258 -22.96 -6.48 -0.73
N GLN A 259 -23.58 -6.42 -1.90
CA GLN A 259 -24.60 -7.38 -2.34
C GLN A 259 -23.98 -8.76 -2.60
N LYS A 260 -22.88 -8.82 -3.33
CA LYS A 260 -22.28 -10.07 -3.81
C LYS A 260 -21.56 -10.87 -2.73
N LEU A 261 -20.83 -10.21 -1.85
CA LEU A 261 -19.97 -10.84 -0.84
C LEU A 261 -20.42 -10.60 0.60
N GLY A 262 -21.46 -9.80 0.82
CA GLY A 262 -21.90 -9.40 2.16
C GLY A 262 -20.89 -8.53 2.91
N VAL A 263 -20.00 -7.83 2.20
CA VAL A 263 -18.98 -6.95 2.78
C VAL A 263 -19.62 -5.68 3.31
N LYS A 264 -19.25 -5.28 4.53
CA LYS A 264 -19.69 -4.04 5.17
C LYS A 264 -18.54 -3.11 5.55
N GLU A 265 -17.30 -3.47 5.25
CA GLU A 265 -16.12 -2.68 5.54
C GLU A 265 -15.28 -2.49 4.27
N PHE A 266 -14.94 -1.22 3.96
CA PHE A 266 -14.18 -0.83 2.78
C PHE A 266 -12.96 -0.01 3.17
N HIS A 267 -11.79 -0.36 2.63
CA HIS A 267 -10.54 0.34 2.85
C HIS A 267 -10.19 1.15 1.60
N PHE A 268 -10.22 2.47 1.71
CA PHE A 268 -9.76 3.34 0.63
C PHE A 268 -8.23 3.37 0.66
N GLU A 269 -7.65 2.68 -0.31
CA GLU A 269 -6.19 2.54 -0.50
C GLU A 269 -5.61 3.65 -1.40
N ASP A 270 -6.41 4.68 -1.67
CA ASP A 270 -5.99 5.86 -2.42
C ASP A 270 -4.73 6.48 -1.79
N LEU A 271 -3.80 6.94 -2.61
CA LEU A 271 -2.65 7.71 -2.15
C LEU A 271 -3.06 9.03 -1.47
N ASN A 272 -4.16 9.63 -1.91
CA ASN A 272 -4.87 10.71 -1.23
C ASN A 272 -6.29 10.85 -1.79
N SER A 273 -7.27 10.32 -1.09
CA SER A 273 -8.67 10.29 -1.53
C SER A 273 -9.41 11.64 -1.43
N THR A 274 -8.89 12.57 -0.61
CA THR A 274 -9.55 13.82 -0.23
C THR A 274 -9.01 15.06 -0.94
N VAL A 275 -8.25 14.93 -2.04
CA VAL A 275 -7.63 16.04 -2.78
C VAL A 275 -8.67 17.05 -3.25
N ASN A 276 -9.82 16.58 -3.75
CA ASN A 276 -10.94 17.42 -4.16
C ASN A 276 -12.04 17.40 -3.08
N ASP A 277 -12.15 18.46 -2.31
CA ASP A 277 -13.08 18.57 -1.19
C ASP A 277 -14.54 18.52 -1.65
N LYS A 278 -14.90 19.20 -2.75
CA LYS A 278 -16.25 19.16 -3.33
C LYS A 278 -16.66 17.73 -3.64
N ARG A 279 -15.81 16.98 -4.37
CA ARG A 279 -16.06 15.56 -4.67
C ARG A 279 -16.18 14.72 -3.40
N THR A 280 -15.35 14.99 -2.39
CA THR A 280 -15.39 14.27 -1.10
C THR A 280 -16.75 14.46 -0.42
N LYS A 281 -17.25 15.68 -0.38
CA LYS A 281 -18.58 16.00 0.16
C LYS A 281 -19.69 15.33 -0.67
N GLU A 282 -19.63 15.40 -2.00
CA GLU A 282 -20.58 14.75 -2.91
C GLU A 282 -20.63 13.22 -2.68
N LEU A 283 -19.46 12.56 -2.56
CA LEU A 283 -19.39 11.12 -2.26
C LEU A 283 -20.04 10.80 -0.91
N CYS A 284 -19.76 11.56 0.13
CA CYS A 284 -20.36 11.39 1.45
C CYS A 284 -21.88 11.57 1.41
N HIS A 285 -22.36 12.63 0.75
CA HIS A 285 -23.79 12.88 0.60
C HIS A 285 -24.49 11.71 -0.13
N LEU A 286 -23.89 11.19 -1.20
CA LEU A 286 -24.45 10.08 -1.93
C LEU A 286 -24.50 8.80 -1.09
N MET A 287 -23.42 8.49 -0.33
CA MET A 287 -23.40 7.33 0.58
C MET A 287 -24.49 7.43 1.67
N ILE A 288 -24.72 8.63 2.21
CA ILE A 288 -25.76 8.90 3.22
C ILE A 288 -27.16 8.74 2.59
N LYS A 289 -27.40 9.37 1.43
CA LYS A 289 -28.66 9.28 0.70
C LYS A 289 -29.05 7.84 0.38
N GLU A 290 -28.05 7.04 -0.06
CA GLU A 290 -28.23 5.64 -0.42
C GLU A 290 -28.32 4.70 0.80
N LYS A 291 -28.18 5.23 2.03
CA LYS A 291 -28.25 4.46 3.29
C LYS A 291 -27.39 3.20 3.24
N LEU A 292 -26.12 3.33 2.83
CA LEU A 292 -25.27 2.16 2.54
C LEU A 292 -25.03 1.27 3.74
N ASP A 293 -25.15 1.76 4.97
CA ASP A 293 -24.90 1.02 6.23
C ASP A 293 -23.57 0.23 6.14
N ILE A 294 -22.50 0.97 5.90
CA ILE A 294 -21.14 0.44 5.79
C ILE A 294 -20.19 1.19 6.73
N LYS A 295 -19.03 0.60 6.97
CA LYS A 295 -17.86 1.30 7.50
C LYS A 295 -16.83 1.44 6.41
N TRP A 296 -16.20 2.61 6.34
CA TRP A 296 -15.10 2.79 5.43
C TRP A 296 -13.97 3.57 6.09
N LYS A 297 -12.77 3.44 5.55
CA LYS A 297 -11.53 3.91 6.17
C LYS A 297 -10.60 4.51 5.13
N ILE A 298 -9.95 5.61 5.47
CA ILE A 298 -8.83 6.18 4.72
C ILE A 298 -7.56 5.62 5.37
N VAL A 299 -7.00 4.55 4.79
CA VAL A 299 -5.95 3.74 5.43
C VAL A 299 -4.53 4.15 5.02
N ALA A 300 -4.36 4.71 3.82
CA ALA A 300 -3.11 5.37 3.42
C ALA A 300 -3.04 6.78 4.00
N GLY A 301 -1.83 7.24 4.29
CA GLY A 301 -1.61 8.52 4.96
C GLY A 301 -2.02 9.71 4.09
N THR A 302 -3.22 10.25 4.28
CA THR A 302 -3.69 11.43 3.54
C THR A 302 -3.07 12.74 4.08
N LYS A 303 -2.97 13.74 3.22
CA LYS A 303 -2.56 15.09 3.63
C LYS A 303 -3.72 15.78 4.32
N VAL A 304 -3.57 16.12 5.60
CA VAL A 304 -4.69 16.64 6.43
C VAL A 304 -5.31 17.91 5.86
N GLU A 305 -4.53 18.76 5.17
CA GLU A 305 -5.02 19.98 4.54
C GLU A 305 -5.93 19.73 3.33
N SER A 306 -6.01 18.50 2.83
CA SER A 306 -6.99 18.13 1.80
C SER A 306 -8.39 17.93 2.38
N ILE A 307 -8.52 17.75 3.70
CA ILE A 307 -9.77 17.81 4.46
C ILE A 307 -9.96 19.27 4.89
N LYS A 308 -10.77 20.03 4.17
CA LYS A 308 -10.75 21.49 4.21
C LYS A 308 -11.35 22.11 5.47
N ASP A 309 -12.45 21.55 5.95
CA ASP A 309 -13.26 22.16 7.00
C ASP A 309 -13.94 21.12 7.92
N GLU A 310 -14.62 21.61 8.95
CA GLU A 310 -15.34 20.77 9.91
C GLU A 310 -16.55 20.09 9.30
N GLU A 311 -17.19 20.70 8.30
CA GLU A 311 -18.33 20.10 7.58
C GLU A 311 -17.90 18.83 6.85
N THR A 312 -16.74 18.86 6.17
CA THR A 312 -16.18 17.67 5.52
C THR A 312 -15.98 16.54 6.54
N ILE A 313 -15.46 16.85 7.74
CA ILE A 313 -15.25 15.83 8.80
C ILE A 313 -16.59 15.25 9.28
N GLU A 314 -17.61 16.08 9.45
CA GLU A 314 -18.97 15.63 9.83
C GLU A 314 -19.57 14.71 8.76
N LEU A 315 -19.45 15.09 7.49
CA LEU A 315 -19.95 14.28 6.37
C LEU A 315 -19.21 12.94 6.25
N LEU A 316 -17.88 12.94 6.43
CA LEU A 316 -17.08 11.72 6.50
C LEU A 316 -17.63 10.77 7.59
N SER A 317 -17.85 11.29 8.82
CA SER A 317 -18.41 10.49 9.91
C SER A 317 -19.82 9.97 9.60
N LYS A 318 -20.72 10.84 9.15
CA LYS A 318 -22.12 10.49 8.82
C LYS A 318 -22.23 9.47 7.70
N SER A 319 -21.28 9.47 6.74
CA SER A 319 -21.23 8.48 5.65
C SER A 319 -20.64 7.13 6.05
N GLY A 320 -20.22 6.97 7.32
CA GLY A 320 -19.65 5.73 7.85
C GLY A 320 -18.12 5.66 7.86
N CYS A 321 -17.42 6.77 7.55
CA CYS A 321 -15.97 6.84 7.72
C CYS A 321 -15.64 6.78 9.21
N ASN A 322 -14.92 5.75 9.63
CA ASN A 322 -14.60 5.56 11.03
C ASN A 322 -13.10 5.52 11.34
N TYR A 323 -12.24 5.70 10.32
CA TYR A 323 -10.79 5.74 10.50
C TYR A 323 -10.12 6.59 9.42
N ILE A 324 -9.20 7.47 9.82
CA ILE A 324 -8.42 8.31 8.92
C ILE A 324 -6.94 8.29 9.36
N SER A 325 -6.05 7.90 8.44
CA SER A 325 -4.61 8.08 8.59
C SER A 325 -4.18 9.40 7.97
N ILE A 326 -3.48 10.25 8.72
CA ILE A 326 -2.89 11.50 8.25
C ILE A 326 -1.36 11.41 8.28
N SER A 327 -0.69 12.18 7.45
CA SER A 327 0.78 12.14 7.28
C SER A 327 1.43 13.50 7.59
N PRO A 328 1.58 13.89 8.87
CA PRO A 328 2.30 15.11 9.24
C PRO A 328 3.81 15.04 8.99
N GLU A 329 4.40 13.87 8.90
CA GLU A 329 5.81 13.51 8.68
C GLU A 329 6.76 14.06 9.74
N SER A 330 6.90 15.39 9.88
CA SER A 330 7.82 16.04 10.83
C SER A 330 7.19 17.28 11.46
N GLY A 331 7.54 17.56 12.71
CA GLY A 331 7.19 18.79 13.40
C GLY A 331 8.06 19.99 13.02
N SER A 332 9.13 19.77 12.25
CA SER A 332 10.04 20.83 11.81
C SER A 332 9.58 21.44 10.49
N LYS A 333 9.40 22.76 10.47
CA LYS A 333 9.09 23.50 9.24
C LYS A 333 10.24 23.41 8.23
N GLU A 334 11.47 23.36 8.70
CA GLU A 334 12.67 23.25 7.88
C GLU A 334 12.69 21.91 7.15
N ILE A 335 12.45 20.80 7.86
CA ILE A 335 12.34 19.47 7.25
C ILE A 335 11.15 19.41 6.30
N MET A 336 9.97 19.91 6.68
CA MET A 336 8.79 19.90 5.80
C MET A 336 9.00 20.71 4.52
N LYS A 337 9.79 21.79 4.57
CA LYS A 337 10.19 22.55 3.38
C LYS A 337 11.19 21.76 2.53
N SER A 338 12.22 21.14 3.14
CA SER A 338 13.24 20.36 2.41
C SER A 338 12.64 19.16 1.67
N ILE A 339 11.61 18.51 2.24
CA ILE A 339 10.92 17.38 1.61
C ILE A 339 9.78 17.80 0.66
N ALA A 340 9.64 19.09 0.37
CA ALA A 340 8.60 19.64 -0.50
C ALA A 340 7.16 19.25 -0.08
N LYS A 341 6.90 19.14 1.24
CA LYS A 341 5.59 18.79 1.83
C LYS A 341 5.20 19.82 2.90
N PRO A 342 4.81 21.06 2.54
CA PRO A 342 4.37 22.05 3.52
C PRO A 342 3.19 21.52 4.32
N PHE A 343 3.17 21.84 5.63
CA PHE A 343 2.19 21.32 6.59
C PHE A 343 1.62 22.46 7.45
N ASN A 344 0.30 22.51 7.55
CA ASN A 344 -0.38 23.46 8.41
C ASN A 344 -0.69 22.84 9.78
N TYR A 345 0.16 23.14 10.75
CA TYR A 345 0.11 22.56 12.08
C TYR A 345 -1.20 22.87 12.82
N GLU A 346 -1.63 24.13 12.81
CA GLU A 346 -2.87 24.54 13.49
C GLU A 346 -4.11 23.89 12.87
N HIS A 347 -4.14 23.78 11.54
CA HIS A 347 -5.21 23.07 10.86
C HIS A 347 -5.25 21.59 11.27
N ALA A 348 -4.09 20.92 11.36
CA ALA A 348 -4.03 19.54 11.82
C ALA A 348 -4.56 19.35 13.24
N LEU A 349 -4.19 20.26 14.18
CA LEU A 349 -4.70 20.22 15.56
C LEU A 349 -6.22 20.38 15.63
N LYS A 350 -6.78 21.31 14.84
CA LYS A 350 -8.24 21.52 14.76
C LYS A 350 -8.94 20.31 14.16
N SER A 351 -8.42 19.80 13.04
CA SER A 351 -9.00 18.63 12.35
C SER A 351 -8.99 17.38 13.23
N VAL A 352 -7.88 17.07 13.92
CA VAL A 352 -7.82 15.92 14.83
C VAL A 352 -8.80 16.07 15.99
N LYS A 353 -8.91 17.26 16.59
CA LYS A 353 -9.91 17.53 17.64
C LYS A 353 -11.33 17.31 17.14
N LYS A 354 -11.66 17.76 15.93
CA LYS A 354 -12.98 17.56 15.31
C LYS A 354 -13.23 16.09 14.99
N MET A 355 -12.26 15.37 14.37
CA MET A 355 -12.36 13.93 14.08
C MET A 355 -12.62 13.14 15.37
N ASN A 356 -11.93 13.47 16.47
CA ASN A 356 -12.15 12.82 17.75
C ASN A 356 -13.59 13.07 18.28
N LYS A 357 -14.12 14.29 18.15
CA LYS A 357 -15.51 14.63 18.50
C LYS A 357 -16.51 13.80 17.66
N GLU A 358 -16.24 13.66 16.36
CA GLU A 358 -17.06 12.87 15.43
C GLU A 358 -16.81 11.35 15.52
N LYS A 359 -16.04 10.87 16.51
CA LYS A 359 -15.73 9.45 16.75
C LYS A 359 -15.03 8.75 15.58
N ILE A 360 -14.29 9.49 14.77
CA ILE A 360 -13.38 8.96 13.75
C ILE A 360 -12.06 8.65 14.43
N PHE A 361 -11.62 7.39 14.38
CA PHE A 361 -10.29 7.00 14.84
C PHE A 361 -9.21 7.57 13.93
N THR A 362 -8.09 8.00 14.51
CA THR A 362 -7.08 8.74 13.77
C THR A 362 -5.68 8.18 13.99
N GLN A 363 -4.93 8.06 12.89
CA GLN A 363 -3.49 7.78 12.91
C GLN A 363 -2.72 9.01 12.44
N ALA A 364 -1.57 9.30 13.07
CA ALA A 364 -0.59 10.24 12.53
C ALA A 364 0.71 9.51 12.18
N CYS A 365 1.14 9.61 10.92
CA CYS A 365 2.39 9.03 10.43
C CYS A 365 3.51 10.06 10.48
N PHE A 366 4.62 9.68 11.11
CA PHE A 366 5.85 10.46 11.20
C PHE A 366 7.00 9.71 10.56
N ILE A 367 7.93 10.45 9.99
CA ILE A 367 9.17 9.92 9.44
C ILE A 367 10.34 10.66 10.10
N ILE A 368 11.35 9.94 10.55
CA ILE A 368 12.57 10.48 11.15
C ILE A 368 13.80 10.01 10.39
N GLY A 369 14.90 10.73 10.55
CA GLY A 369 16.18 10.39 9.91
C GLY A 369 16.32 10.93 8.50
N TYR A 370 15.60 12.01 8.17
CA TYR A 370 15.84 12.72 6.90
C TYR A 370 17.27 13.22 6.79
N PRO A 371 17.85 13.27 5.59
CA PRO A 371 19.13 13.93 5.38
C PRO A 371 19.12 15.36 5.96
N GLY A 372 20.11 15.69 6.78
CA GLY A 372 20.22 16.99 7.44
C GLY A 372 19.32 17.21 8.67
N GLU A 373 18.49 16.23 9.07
CA GLU A 373 17.63 16.35 10.26
C GLU A 373 18.47 16.44 11.55
N THR A 374 18.23 17.50 12.34
CA THR A 374 18.92 17.78 13.57
C THR A 374 18.15 17.30 14.80
N ASN A 375 18.83 17.30 15.99
CA ASN A 375 18.12 17.01 17.26
C ASN A 375 17.05 18.08 17.57
N SER A 376 17.24 19.34 17.15
CA SER A 376 16.23 20.39 17.26
C SER A 376 14.96 20.04 16.47
N ASP A 377 15.12 19.51 15.26
CA ASP A 377 13.98 19.11 14.41
C ASP A 377 13.24 17.91 15.01
N LEU A 378 13.98 16.93 15.53
CA LEU A 378 13.39 15.80 16.26
C LEU A 378 12.60 16.27 17.50
N ASN A 379 13.08 17.28 18.22
CA ASN A 379 12.35 17.84 19.36
C ASN A 379 11.07 18.56 18.94
N LYS A 380 11.05 19.25 17.79
CA LYS A 380 9.82 19.81 17.21
C LYS A 380 8.83 18.69 16.85
N THR A 381 9.32 17.56 16.32
CA THR A 381 8.48 16.38 16.02
C THR A 381 7.90 15.77 17.30
N LYS A 382 8.70 15.60 18.37
CA LYS A 382 8.23 15.14 19.69
C LYS A 382 7.14 16.06 20.24
N ARG A 383 7.30 17.37 20.11
CA ARG A 383 6.28 18.36 20.51
C ARG A 383 5.00 18.21 19.73
N MET A 384 5.06 18.03 18.40
CA MET A 384 3.88 17.79 17.56
C MET A 384 3.14 16.51 17.97
N VAL A 385 3.87 15.42 18.25
CA VAL A 385 3.27 14.17 18.75
C VAL A 385 2.53 14.42 20.07
N PHE A 386 3.12 15.14 21.02
CA PHE A 386 2.46 15.50 22.28
C PHE A 386 1.16 16.29 22.01
N ASP A 387 1.23 17.33 21.19
CA ASP A 387 0.09 18.24 20.94
C ASP A 387 -1.05 17.53 20.20
N LEU A 388 -0.76 16.71 19.19
CA LEU A 388 -1.76 15.88 18.49
C LEU A 388 -2.38 14.85 19.42
N THR A 389 -1.57 14.20 20.26
CA THR A 389 -2.07 13.20 21.23
C THR A 389 -3.00 13.84 22.25
N LYS A 390 -2.64 15.00 22.79
CA LYS A 390 -3.52 15.80 23.66
C LYS A 390 -4.85 16.17 23.00
N ARG A 391 -4.88 16.35 21.68
CA ARG A 391 -6.12 16.61 20.88
C ARG A 391 -6.92 15.37 20.56
N GLY A 392 -6.42 14.18 20.91
CA GLY A 392 -7.16 12.92 20.80
C GLY A 392 -6.76 11.99 19.67
N ILE A 393 -5.56 12.16 19.08
CA ILE A 393 -5.03 11.17 18.13
C ILE A 393 -5.04 9.76 18.76
N ASP A 394 -5.49 8.77 18.02
CA ASP A 394 -5.67 7.42 18.57
C ASP A 394 -4.40 6.59 18.49
N GLU A 395 -3.58 6.83 17.45
CA GLU A 395 -2.32 6.12 17.25
C GLU A 395 -1.31 6.95 16.46
N ILE A 396 -0.05 6.58 16.59
CA ILE A 396 1.02 7.09 15.74
C ILE A 396 1.75 5.94 15.05
N ALA A 397 2.32 6.23 13.89
CA ALA A 397 3.33 5.38 13.26
C ALA A 397 4.59 6.21 13.04
N VAL A 398 5.73 5.70 13.50
CA VAL A 398 7.03 6.38 13.35
C VAL A 398 7.95 5.52 12.52
N PHE A 399 8.22 5.98 11.30
CA PHE A 399 9.07 5.30 10.33
C PHE A 399 10.47 5.94 10.32
N ILE A 400 11.49 5.12 10.11
CA ILE A 400 12.82 5.61 9.78
C ILE A 400 12.89 5.72 8.27
N ILE A 401 13.30 6.90 7.75
CA ILE A 401 13.34 7.13 6.30
C ILE A 401 14.18 6.07 5.59
N THR A 402 13.65 5.57 4.52
CA THR A 402 14.28 4.59 3.63
C THR A 402 14.18 5.13 2.20
N PRO A 403 15.29 5.15 1.45
CA PRO A 403 15.27 5.59 0.06
C PRO A 403 14.50 4.57 -0.78
N ILE A 404 13.61 5.06 -1.63
CA ILE A 404 12.87 4.21 -2.57
C ILE A 404 13.34 4.52 -3.99
N PRO A 405 13.69 3.50 -4.81
CA PRO A 405 14.08 3.72 -6.20
C PRO A 405 13.05 4.58 -6.94
N GLY A 406 13.50 5.72 -7.48
CA GLY A 406 12.65 6.72 -8.13
C GLY A 406 12.21 7.89 -7.25
N SER A 407 12.44 7.88 -5.94
CA SER A 407 12.35 9.08 -5.12
C SER A 407 13.57 9.97 -5.35
N ASN A 408 13.42 11.30 -5.16
CA ASN A 408 14.52 12.23 -5.39
C ASN A 408 15.68 12.07 -4.41
N ILE A 409 15.39 11.54 -3.19
CA ILE A 409 16.41 11.31 -2.16
C ILE A 409 17.10 9.94 -2.31
N TYR A 410 16.77 9.15 -3.34
CA TYR A 410 17.31 7.78 -3.47
C TYR A 410 18.83 7.75 -3.48
N GLU A 411 19.44 8.65 -4.24
CA GLU A 411 20.91 8.75 -4.41
C GLU A 411 21.63 9.37 -3.19
N GLU A 412 20.88 9.88 -2.20
CA GLU A 412 21.46 10.46 -0.98
C GLU A 412 21.82 9.38 0.07
N PHE A 413 21.50 8.12 -0.20
CA PHE A 413 21.70 7.01 0.72
C PHE A 413 22.58 5.92 0.09
N ASP A 414 23.47 5.38 0.90
CA ASP A 414 24.33 4.26 0.57
C ASP A 414 24.29 3.18 1.68
N GLY A 415 24.95 2.04 1.45
CA GLY A 415 25.16 0.99 2.45
C GLY A 415 24.12 -0.12 2.49
N PHE A 416 23.11 -0.13 1.61
CA PHE A 416 22.23 -1.28 1.44
C PHE A 416 22.72 -2.19 0.29
N ASN A 417 22.69 -3.50 0.52
CA ASN A 417 23.18 -4.49 -0.45
C ASN A 417 22.07 -5.09 -1.33
N SER A 418 20.80 -4.80 -1.04
CA SER A 418 19.65 -5.31 -1.78
C SER A 418 18.47 -4.37 -1.62
N LEU A 419 17.66 -4.25 -2.67
CA LEU A 419 16.41 -3.48 -2.62
C LEU A 419 15.44 -4.03 -1.56
N ALA A 420 15.47 -5.33 -1.28
CA ALA A 420 14.66 -5.93 -0.21
C ALA A 420 15.03 -5.43 1.22
N ASN A 421 16.20 -4.79 1.39
CA ASN A 421 16.58 -4.13 2.64
C ASN A 421 15.94 -2.76 2.82
N LEU A 422 15.28 -2.22 1.79
CA LEU A 422 14.60 -0.93 1.82
C LEU A 422 13.23 -1.06 2.50
N THR A 423 13.26 -1.33 3.79
CA THR A 423 12.08 -1.47 4.66
C THR A 423 12.02 -0.30 5.65
N PHE A 424 10.93 -0.19 6.40
CA PHE A 424 10.79 0.81 7.48
C PHE A 424 11.70 0.54 8.70
N THR A 425 12.56 -0.49 8.62
CA THR A 425 13.55 -0.84 9.63
C THR A 425 14.91 -1.00 8.95
N PRO A 426 15.52 0.10 8.50
CA PRO A 426 16.75 0.11 7.71
C PRO A 426 17.98 -0.13 8.59
N THR A 427 18.19 -1.39 9.00
CA THR A 427 19.31 -1.79 9.90
C THR A 427 20.69 -1.56 9.30
N TRP A 428 20.78 -1.39 7.97
CA TRP A 428 22.00 -1.06 7.23
C TRP A 428 22.49 0.39 7.48
N ARG A 429 21.62 1.30 7.93
CA ARG A 429 22.00 2.70 8.19
C ARG A 429 22.96 2.81 9.37
N LYS A 430 24.02 3.61 9.21
CA LYS A 430 25.03 3.89 10.27
C LYS A 430 24.39 4.50 11.52
N ASP A 431 23.37 5.33 11.36
CA ASP A 431 22.65 6.03 12.43
C ASP A 431 21.43 5.27 12.98
N TYR A 432 21.18 4.04 12.52
CA TYR A 432 20.00 3.24 12.87
C TYR A 432 19.77 3.12 14.38
N LYS A 433 20.83 2.87 15.17
CA LYS A 433 20.72 2.75 16.64
C LYS A 433 20.23 4.05 17.27
N LYS A 434 20.75 5.21 16.84
CA LYS A 434 20.32 6.53 17.28
C LYS A 434 18.85 6.76 16.94
N LEU A 435 18.46 6.54 15.69
CA LEU A 435 17.09 6.72 15.22
C LEU A 435 16.10 5.78 15.92
N THR A 436 16.50 4.55 16.20
CA THR A 436 15.66 3.60 16.96
C THR A 436 15.41 4.09 18.39
N LYS A 437 16.43 4.67 19.05
CA LYS A 437 16.28 5.30 20.37
C LYS A 437 15.30 6.49 20.31
N GLU A 438 15.44 7.35 19.30
CA GLU A 438 14.54 8.49 19.11
C GLU A 438 13.09 8.03 18.83
N ARG A 439 12.92 7.00 17.98
CA ARG A 439 11.62 6.36 17.73
C ARG A 439 10.99 5.85 19.03
N PHE A 440 11.77 5.19 19.90
CA PHE A 440 11.28 4.73 21.19
C PHE A 440 10.85 5.89 22.09
N ILE A 441 11.61 6.98 22.15
CA ILE A 441 11.27 8.18 22.93
C ILE A 441 9.95 8.78 22.42
N ILE A 442 9.77 8.88 21.10
CA ILE A 442 8.53 9.40 20.49
C ILE A 442 7.32 8.54 20.87
N TYR A 443 7.43 7.20 20.81
CA TYR A 443 6.37 6.30 21.25
C TYR A 443 6.10 6.43 22.76
N SER A 444 7.12 6.62 23.59
CA SER A 444 6.97 6.83 25.03
C SER A 444 6.20 8.12 25.33
N ILE A 445 6.52 9.23 24.64
CA ILE A 445 5.79 10.50 24.75
C ILE A 445 4.33 10.29 24.38
N PHE A 446 4.08 9.62 23.24
CA PHE A 446 2.71 9.33 22.80
C PHE A 446 1.93 8.52 23.85
N LEU A 447 2.49 7.41 24.34
CA LEU A 447 1.80 6.52 25.28
C LEU A 447 1.53 7.21 26.63
N CYS A 448 2.53 7.91 27.20
CA CYS A 448 2.35 8.66 28.44
C CYS A 448 1.32 9.77 28.29
N THR A 449 1.37 10.54 27.20
CA THR A 449 0.40 11.61 26.91
C THR A 449 -1.00 11.05 26.76
N LYS A 450 -1.13 9.95 25.99
CA LYS A 450 -2.41 9.30 25.75
C LYS A 450 -3.02 8.74 27.04
N PHE A 451 -2.21 8.10 27.88
CA PHE A 451 -2.67 7.61 29.18
C PHE A 451 -3.13 8.74 30.08
N LEU A 452 -2.40 9.85 30.10
CA LEU A 452 -2.73 11.01 30.93
C LEU A 452 -4.00 11.73 30.49
N PHE A 453 -4.19 11.97 29.18
CA PHE A 453 -5.31 12.77 28.66
C PHE A 453 -6.50 11.94 28.16
N HIS A 454 -6.29 10.68 27.79
CA HIS A 454 -7.31 9.80 27.20
C HIS A 454 -7.26 8.36 27.75
N PRO A 455 -7.28 8.15 29.08
CA PRO A 455 -7.13 6.80 29.67
C PRO A 455 -8.18 5.80 29.18
N LEU A 456 -9.44 6.24 29.02
CA LEU A 456 -10.51 5.37 28.52
C LEU A 456 -10.26 4.81 27.13
N LYS A 457 -9.55 5.58 26.24
CA LYS A 457 -9.15 5.08 24.93
C LYS A 457 -8.12 3.95 25.06
N VAL A 458 -7.18 4.08 26.01
CA VAL A 458 -6.17 3.05 26.28
C VAL A 458 -6.83 1.76 26.75
N PHE A 459 -7.70 1.83 27.75
CA PHE A 459 -8.43 0.66 28.26
C PHE A 459 -9.28 0.00 27.17
N LYS A 460 -9.97 0.81 26.36
CA LYS A 460 -10.76 0.28 25.23
C LYS A 460 -9.87 -0.45 24.22
N GLN A 461 -8.70 0.05 23.89
CA GLN A 461 -7.78 -0.60 22.96
C GLN A 461 -7.25 -1.93 23.51
N VAL A 462 -6.89 -1.96 24.80
CA VAL A 462 -6.51 -3.22 25.48
C VAL A 462 -7.66 -4.24 25.43
N PHE A 463 -8.87 -3.82 25.75
CA PHE A 463 -10.04 -4.69 25.65
C PHE A 463 -10.29 -5.19 24.21
N ASN A 464 -10.22 -4.30 23.23
CA ASN A 464 -10.37 -4.62 21.81
C ASN A 464 -9.35 -5.67 21.31
N PHE A 465 -8.12 -5.61 21.84
CA PHE A 465 -7.11 -6.61 21.52
C PHE A 465 -7.56 -8.03 21.92
N PHE A 466 -8.12 -8.19 23.13
CA PHE A 466 -8.56 -9.50 23.61
C PHE A 466 -9.78 -10.02 22.85
N ILE A 467 -10.73 -9.15 22.48
CA ILE A 467 -11.92 -9.56 21.72
C ILE A 467 -11.68 -9.60 20.21
N LYS A 468 -10.45 -9.29 19.75
CA LYS A 468 -10.03 -9.31 18.33
C LYS A 468 -10.87 -8.38 17.45
N LYS A 469 -11.26 -7.22 17.98
CA LYS A 469 -11.92 -6.15 17.25
C LYS A 469 -10.98 -4.96 17.20
N PHE A 470 -10.51 -4.59 16.03
CA PHE A 470 -9.45 -3.60 15.87
C PHE A 470 -10.02 -2.30 15.30
N ASP A 471 -10.22 -1.32 16.17
CA ASP A 471 -10.61 0.03 15.78
C ASP A 471 -9.39 0.84 15.31
N THR A 472 -8.18 0.47 15.79
CA THR A 472 -6.89 1.08 15.44
C THR A 472 -5.80 0.03 15.19
N LYS A 473 -4.64 0.45 14.69
CA LYS A 473 -3.47 -0.44 14.53
C LYS A 473 -2.77 -0.72 15.86
N MET A 474 -3.03 0.06 16.91
CA MET A 474 -2.44 -0.16 18.24
C MET A 474 -2.76 -1.54 18.79
N GLU A 475 -3.98 -2.01 18.62
CA GLU A 475 -4.40 -3.36 19.00
C GLU A 475 -4.14 -4.40 17.90
N MET A 476 -4.20 -4.02 16.63
CA MET A 476 -4.03 -4.95 15.51
C MET A 476 -2.56 -5.36 15.30
N VAL A 477 -1.61 -4.45 15.45
CA VAL A 477 -0.18 -4.74 15.20
C VAL A 477 0.39 -5.75 16.19
N PRO A 478 0.15 -5.67 17.51
CA PRO A 478 0.51 -6.74 18.45
C PRO A 478 -0.13 -8.08 18.10
N TYR A 479 -1.38 -8.09 17.69
CA TYR A 479 -2.04 -9.30 17.21
C TYR A 479 -1.36 -9.88 15.97
N LYS A 480 -1.04 -9.04 14.98
CA LYS A 480 -0.26 -9.44 13.79
C LYS A 480 1.07 -10.09 14.21
N PHE A 481 1.81 -9.45 15.12
CA PHE A 481 3.08 -9.99 15.61
C PHE A 481 2.93 -11.40 16.20
N LEU A 482 1.93 -11.62 17.06
CA LEU A 482 1.64 -12.95 17.63
C LEU A 482 1.28 -13.98 16.54
N ARG A 483 0.49 -13.57 15.54
CA ARG A 483 0.12 -14.44 14.42
C ARG A 483 1.34 -14.84 13.58
N ILE A 484 2.17 -13.89 13.20
CA ILE A 484 3.40 -14.13 12.44
C ILE A 484 4.33 -15.07 13.21
N THR A 485 4.53 -14.85 14.51
CA THR A 485 5.36 -15.72 15.36
C THR A 485 4.78 -17.13 15.44
N LYS A 486 3.45 -17.27 15.55
CA LYS A 486 2.80 -18.59 15.52
C LYS A 486 3.02 -19.30 14.19
N PHE A 487 2.89 -18.62 13.06
CA PHE A 487 3.11 -19.22 11.73
C PHE A 487 4.57 -19.64 11.55
N GLN A 488 5.53 -18.79 11.96
CA GLN A 488 6.95 -19.11 11.95
C GLN A 488 7.27 -20.39 12.75
N ASN A 489 6.72 -20.52 13.96
CA ASN A 489 6.94 -21.70 14.80
C ASN A 489 6.30 -22.95 14.20
N ALA A 490 5.07 -22.84 13.66
CA ALA A 490 4.40 -23.97 13.04
C ALA A 490 5.14 -24.51 11.81
N SER A 491 5.87 -23.66 11.09
CA SER A 491 6.66 -24.08 9.92
C SER A 491 7.94 -24.81 10.31
N LYS A 492 8.54 -24.49 11.48
CA LYS A 492 9.74 -25.18 12.00
C LYS A 492 9.49 -26.65 12.42
N PHE A 493 8.23 -27.00 12.75
CA PHE A 493 7.85 -28.37 13.10
C PHE A 493 7.50 -29.23 11.88
N LYS A 494 7.48 -28.65 10.67
CA LYS A 494 7.18 -29.34 9.41
C LYS A 494 8.39 -29.54 8.51
N SER A 495 9.50 -28.88 8.81
CA SER A 495 10.83 -29.05 8.19
C SER A 495 11.66 -30.07 8.99
#